data_860496a1f653759e256f6626695ce3a2
#
_entry.id   860496a1f653759e256f6626695ce3a2
#
_cell.length_a   1.000
_cell.length_b   1.000
_cell.length_c   1.000
_cell.angle_alpha   90.00
_cell.angle_beta   90.00
_cell.angle_gamma   90.00
#
_symmetry.space_group_name_H-M   'P 1'
#
loop_
_entity.id
_entity.type
_entity.pdbx_description
1 polymer ?
#
loop_
_entity_poly.entity_id
_entity_poly.type
_entity_poly.pdbx_seq_one_letter_code
_entity_poly.pdbx_strand_id
1 'polypeptide(L)'
;MSETRLTRNFSIIAHIDHGKSTLADRLIQGCHGLTEREMSAQVLDSMDLERERGITIKAQSVSLYYDANDGERYQLNFIDTPGHVDFSYEVSRSLFACEGALLVVDASQGVEAQSVANCYTAIDQGLEVVPVLNKIDLPAAEPDRVAEEIEDVIGIEATDALRVSAKTGVGIAELLEEIVRRIPPPEGDSEAPLKALVIDSWYDNYLGVVALVRVKAGRLRARQKIMAMSVGRAHEVDRVGVFTPKPVDRETLEVGDVGYVIATIKDISGAKVGDTFTEFNNPADEPIPGFQEVQPRVFAGLFPVSSDDFNDLRDALDKLRLNDAALSFEPETSQALGFGFRCGFLGMLHMEIVQERLEREYGLELITTAPTVVYEVVKNDGEVMAVHNPSELPASTEIGEIREPIIEANILVPQEYVGAVITLCVEKRGVQTKMQYLGRQVQLSYELPMSEVMLDFFDRLKSVTRGYASFDYQPLRFQASPLVRVDVLINGDRVDALSAIVHRDHAESRGRQLTERMAKIIPRQMYEVAIQAAIGSKIIARSTVKAMRKNVLAKCYGGDVSRKRKLLEKQKAGKKRMKSIGRVDVPQEAFLAVLSVDDDNK
;
A
#
# COMPACT_ATOMS: atom_id res chain seq x y z
N MET A 1 32.03 23.44 -19.56
CA MET A 1 30.63 23.03 -19.81
C MET A 1 30.19 22.26 -18.57
N SER A 2 29.04 22.57 -17.98
CA SER A 2 28.64 21.94 -16.72
C SER A 2 28.40 20.42 -16.94
N GLU A 3 28.90 19.61 -16.01
CA GLU A 3 28.70 18.14 -16.01
C GLU A 3 27.22 17.77 -16.06
N THR A 4 26.34 18.66 -15.59
CA THR A 4 24.87 18.53 -15.66
C THR A 4 24.31 18.26 -17.05
N ARG A 5 24.96 18.71 -18.14
CA ARG A 5 24.52 18.46 -19.51
C ARG A 5 24.50 16.99 -19.87
N LEU A 6 25.36 16.18 -19.27
CA LEU A 6 25.49 14.74 -19.54
C LEU A 6 24.74 13.87 -18.53
N THR A 7 23.91 14.46 -17.66
CA THR A 7 23.09 13.71 -16.69
C THR A 7 21.65 13.58 -17.19
N ARG A 8 21.03 12.43 -16.98
CA ARG A 8 19.61 12.14 -17.26
C ARG A 8 18.99 11.47 -16.05
N ASN A 9 17.92 12.07 -15.52
CA ASN A 9 17.17 11.51 -14.40
C ASN A 9 15.79 11.12 -14.89
N PHE A 10 15.43 9.86 -14.71
CA PHE A 10 14.15 9.36 -15.14
C PHE A 10 13.63 8.27 -14.21
N SER A 11 12.32 8.09 -14.26
CA SER A 11 11.62 7.01 -13.56
C SER A 11 11.02 6.04 -14.57
N ILE A 12 10.79 4.80 -14.14
CA ILE A 12 10.07 3.80 -14.92
C ILE A 12 8.69 3.64 -14.32
N ILE A 13 7.67 4.05 -15.04
CA ILE A 13 6.26 3.90 -14.68
C ILE A 13 5.61 2.79 -15.51
N ALA A 14 4.94 1.86 -14.86
CA ALA A 14 4.30 0.73 -15.51
C ALA A 14 3.18 0.18 -14.64
N HIS A 15 2.22 -0.50 -15.26
CA HIS A 15 1.30 -1.35 -14.52
C HIS A 15 2.01 -2.61 -13.98
N ILE A 16 1.39 -3.26 -13.02
CA ILE A 16 1.86 -4.55 -12.47
C ILE A 16 1.96 -5.54 -13.63
N ASP A 17 3.02 -6.35 -13.64
CA ASP A 17 3.30 -7.36 -14.69
C ASP A 17 3.61 -6.83 -16.09
N HIS A 18 3.69 -5.51 -16.34
CA HIS A 18 4.14 -4.98 -17.64
C HIS A 18 5.66 -5.13 -17.88
N GLY A 19 6.39 -5.65 -16.91
CA GLY A 19 7.81 -6.00 -17.04
C GLY A 19 8.77 -4.88 -16.63
N LYS A 20 8.37 -4.01 -15.73
CA LYS A 20 9.14 -2.89 -15.18
C LYS A 20 10.51 -3.34 -14.62
N SER A 21 10.53 -4.25 -13.62
CA SER A 21 11.76 -4.73 -12.97
C SER A 21 12.66 -5.48 -13.95
N THR A 22 12.08 -6.24 -14.91
CA THR A 22 12.86 -6.90 -15.98
C THR A 22 13.51 -5.88 -16.91
N LEU A 23 12.82 -4.77 -17.22
CA LEU A 23 13.39 -3.69 -18.04
C LEU A 23 14.51 -2.97 -17.28
N ALA A 24 14.32 -2.69 -15.99
CA ALA A 24 15.35 -2.11 -15.12
C ALA A 24 16.63 -2.98 -15.12
N ASP A 25 16.49 -4.29 -14.96
CA ASP A 25 17.62 -5.23 -15.06
C ASP A 25 18.36 -5.12 -16.41
N ARG A 26 17.63 -4.96 -17.52
CA ARG A 26 18.24 -4.80 -18.86
C ARG A 26 18.97 -3.47 -19.03
N LEU A 27 18.44 -2.39 -18.46
CA LEU A 27 19.13 -1.09 -18.47
C LEU A 27 20.44 -1.16 -17.65
N ILE A 28 20.42 -1.81 -16.48
CA ILE A 28 21.62 -2.06 -15.67
C ILE A 28 22.64 -2.87 -16.46
N GLN A 29 22.21 -3.93 -17.15
CA GLN A 29 23.06 -4.77 -17.98
C GLN A 29 23.61 -3.99 -19.18
N GLY A 30 22.78 -3.23 -19.89
CA GLY A 30 23.18 -2.43 -21.05
C GLY A 30 24.21 -1.34 -20.74
N CYS A 31 24.17 -0.80 -19.52
CA CYS A 31 25.15 0.16 -19.01
C CYS A 31 26.33 -0.49 -18.27
N HIS A 32 26.48 -1.80 -18.29
CA HIS A 32 27.54 -2.53 -17.59
C HIS A 32 27.63 -2.23 -16.08
N GLY A 33 26.49 -1.92 -15.45
CA GLY A 33 26.43 -1.60 -14.02
C GLY A 33 26.78 -2.77 -13.11
N LEU A 34 26.57 -4.00 -13.58
CA LEU A 34 26.96 -5.25 -12.92
C LEU A 34 27.58 -6.21 -13.91
N THR A 35 28.46 -7.09 -13.44
CA THR A 35 29.01 -8.19 -14.23
C THR A 35 27.95 -9.28 -14.42
N GLU A 36 28.07 -10.10 -15.48
CA GLU A 36 27.13 -11.22 -15.72
C GLU A 36 27.02 -12.20 -14.53
N ARG A 37 28.07 -12.33 -13.72
CA ARG A 37 28.07 -13.18 -12.52
C ARG A 37 27.36 -12.57 -11.32
N GLU A 38 27.25 -11.26 -11.29
CA GLU A 38 26.57 -10.50 -10.22
C GLU A 38 25.10 -10.21 -10.54
N MET A 39 24.71 -10.38 -11.81
CA MET A 39 23.31 -10.23 -12.22
C MET A 39 22.47 -11.36 -11.63
N SER A 40 21.50 -10.98 -10.83
CA SER A 40 20.38 -11.83 -10.41
C SER A 40 19.10 -11.30 -11.05
N ALA A 41 18.04 -12.08 -11.09
CA ALA A 41 16.75 -11.56 -11.51
C ALA A 41 16.25 -10.54 -10.48
N GLN A 42 15.69 -9.43 -10.96
CA GLN A 42 15.13 -8.36 -10.13
C GLN A 42 16.18 -7.79 -9.15
N VAL A 43 17.29 -7.30 -9.70
CA VAL A 43 18.43 -6.75 -8.93
C VAL A 43 17.99 -5.64 -7.97
N LEU A 44 17.01 -4.83 -8.35
CA LEU A 44 16.52 -3.70 -7.57
C LEU A 44 15.47 -4.11 -6.53
N ASP A 45 14.76 -5.21 -6.72
CA ASP A 45 13.82 -5.71 -5.73
C ASP A 45 14.61 -6.32 -4.55
N SER A 46 15.01 -5.48 -3.61
CA SER A 46 15.94 -5.84 -2.52
C SER A 46 15.27 -6.64 -1.41
N MET A 47 13.95 -6.52 -1.26
CA MET A 47 13.19 -7.25 -0.26
C MET A 47 12.77 -8.62 -0.80
N ASP A 48 12.86 -9.66 0.04
CA ASP A 48 12.35 -10.98 -0.32
C ASP A 48 10.84 -10.93 -0.64
N LEU A 49 10.12 -10.05 0.05
CA LEU A 49 8.70 -9.83 -0.14
C LEU A 49 8.35 -9.25 -1.53
N GLU A 50 9.19 -8.37 -2.07
CA GLU A 50 9.04 -7.84 -3.44
C GLU A 50 9.17 -8.96 -4.47
N ARG A 51 10.17 -9.83 -4.31
CA ARG A 51 10.41 -10.97 -5.20
C ARG A 51 9.32 -12.02 -5.12
N GLU A 52 8.83 -12.33 -3.90
CA GLU A 52 7.76 -13.30 -3.70
C GLU A 52 6.43 -12.84 -4.31
N ARG A 53 6.10 -11.55 -4.14
CA ARG A 53 4.85 -10.97 -4.64
C ARG A 53 4.93 -10.48 -6.09
N GLY A 54 6.14 -10.37 -6.66
CA GLY A 54 6.38 -9.87 -8.01
C GLY A 54 6.05 -8.39 -8.19
N ILE A 55 6.11 -7.60 -7.12
CA ILE A 55 5.80 -6.17 -7.11
C ILE A 55 6.94 -5.38 -6.46
N THR A 56 7.25 -4.21 -6.99
CA THR A 56 8.12 -3.25 -6.31
C THR A 56 7.31 -2.56 -5.22
N ILE A 57 7.81 -2.59 -4.00
CA ILE A 57 7.19 -1.98 -2.81
C ILE A 57 7.84 -0.63 -2.55
N LYS A 58 9.17 -0.56 -2.60
CA LYS A 58 9.95 0.63 -2.30
C LYS A 58 10.72 1.12 -3.51
N ALA A 59 10.65 2.43 -3.76
CA ALA A 59 11.43 3.04 -4.83
C ALA A 59 12.93 2.91 -4.57
N GLN A 60 13.69 2.50 -5.60
CA GLN A 60 15.14 2.39 -5.55
C GLN A 60 15.78 3.23 -6.64
N SER A 61 16.88 3.91 -6.32
CA SER A 61 17.63 4.72 -7.26
C SER A 61 18.93 4.04 -7.67
N VAL A 62 19.26 4.14 -8.95
CA VAL A 62 20.52 3.62 -9.51
C VAL A 62 21.15 4.67 -10.42
N SER A 63 22.44 4.89 -10.26
CA SER A 63 23.26 5.72 -11.14
C SER A 63 24.14 4.85 -12.02
N LEU A 64 23.98 4.94 -13.33
CA LEU A 64 24.72 4.16 -14.33
C LEU A 64 25.47 5.09 -15.27
N TYR A 65 26.48 4.57 -15.95
CA TYR A 65 27.18 5.28 -17.01
C TYR A 65 26.90 4.60 -18.34
N TYR A 66 26.56 5.40 -19.34
CA TYR A 66 26.29 4.96 -20.70
C TYR A 66 27.16 5.72 -21.69
N ASP A 67 27.92 4.99 -22.50
CA ASP A 67 28.71 5.53 -23.59
C ASP A 67 27.82 5.59 -24.85
N ALA A 68 27.30 6.78 -25.17
CA ALA A 68 26.34 6.98 -26.24
C ALA A 68 26.98 7.04 -27.64
N ASN A 69 26.17 6.88 -28.68
CA ASN A 69 26.63 6.92 -30.07
C ASN A 69 27.20 8.26 -30.52
N ASP A 70 26.91 9.35 -29.79
CA ASP A 70 27.50 10.68 -30.01
C ASP A 70 28.95 10.80 -29.51
N GLY A 71 29.46 9.76 -28.86
CA GLY A 71 30.82 9.68 -28.30
C GLY A 71 30.95 10.29 -26.90
N GLU A 72 29.87 10.76 -26.31
CA GLU A 72 29.85 11.31 -24.94
C GLU A 72 29.44 10.20 -23.94
N ARG A 73 29.89 10.36 -22.69
CA ARG A 73 29.54 9.46 -21.61
C ARG A 73 28.50 10.10 -20.69
N TYR A 74 27.31 9.54 -20.71
CA TYR A 74 26.19 10.04 -19.92
C TYR A 74 26.09 9.34 -18.57
N GLN A 75 25.69 10.09 -17.53
CA GLN A 75 25.24 9.56 -16.26
C GLN A 75 23.72 9.43 -16.29
N LEU A 76 23.24 8.19 -16.19
CA LEU A 76 21.83 7.83 -16.18
C LEU A 76 21.42 7.51 -14.74
N ASN A 77 20.64 8.39 -14.12
CA ASN A 77 20.06 8.14 -12.80
C ASN A 77 18.61 7.72 -13.02
N PHE A 78 18.28 6.48 -12.74
CA PHE A 78 16.90 6.07 -12.79
C PHE A 78 16.37 5.65 -11.43
N ILE A 79 15.08 5.90 -11.21
CA ILE A 79 14.38 5.55 -10.00
C ILE A 79 13.31 4.53 -10.38
N ASP A 80 13.45 3.31 -9.87
CA ASP A 80 12.43 2.27 -10.01
C ASP A 80 11.28 2.56 -9.06
N THR A 81 10.04 2.65 -9.57
CA THR A 81 8.87 3.07 -8.80
C THR A 81 7.90 1.92 -8.60
N PRO A 82 7.16 1.87 -7.47
CA PRO A 82 6.04 0.94 -7.32
C PRO A 82 4.99 1.13 -8.41
N GLY A 83 4.30 0.03 -8.80
CA GLY A 83 3.22 0.09 -9.78
C GLY A 83 1.81 0.14 -9.18
N HIS A 84 1.65 -0.12 -7.88
CA HIS A 84 0.34 -0.28 -7.25
C HIS A 84 -0.22 1.06 -6.73
N VAL A 85 -1.55 1.23 -6.78
CA VAL A 85 -2.24 2.45 -6.35
C VAL A 85 -1.98 2.84 -4.89
N ASP A 86 -1.83 1.87 -3.99
CA ASP A 86 -1.52 2.13 -2.58
C ASP A 86 -0.17 2.84 -2.40
N PHE A 87 0.73 2.75 -3.38
CA PHE A 87 2.05 3.39 -3.37
C PHE A 87 2.15 4.60 -4.30
N SER A 88 1.02 5.16 -4.75
CA SER A 88 0.99 6.35 -5.62
C SER A 88 1.78 7.54 -5.06
N TYR A 89 1.84 7.64 -3.75
CA TYR A 89 2.66 8.64 -3.06
C TYR A 89 4.17 8.46 -3.32
N GLU A 90 4.68 7.22 -3.29
CA GLU A 90 6.09 6.94 -3.60
C GLU A 90 6.39 7.19 -5.07
N VAL A 91 5.44 6.89 -5.97
CA VAL A 91 5.54 7.23 -7.39
C VAL A 91 5.68 8.73 -7.57
N SER A 92 4.78 9.52 -6.97
CA SER A 92 4.82 10.99 -7.06
C SER A 92 6.14 11.60 -6.57
N ARG A 93 6.68 11.08 -5.45
CA ARG A 93 7.99 11.53 -4.90
C ARG A 93 9.15 11.21 -5.83
N SER A 94 9.13 9.99 -6.39
CA SER A 94 10.18 9.53 -7.30
C SER A 94 10.18 10.33 -8.60
N LEU A 95 8.99 10.61 -9.15
CA LEU A 95 8.83 11.45 -10.32
C LEU A 95 9.35 12.87 -10.09
N PHE A 96 9.11 13.46 -8.91
CA PHE A 96 9.61 14.80 -8.56
C PHE A 96 11.13 14.91 -8.58
N ALA A 97 11.84 13.80 -8.44
CA ALA A 97 13.29 13.74 -8.52
C ALA A 97 13.82 13.61 -9.96
N CYS A 98 12.95 13.48 -10.95
CA CYS A 98 13.28 13.19 -12.35
C CYS A 98 12.96 14.36 -13.28
N GLU A 99 13.53 14.33 -14.48
CA GLU A 99 13.20 15.17 -15.62
C GLU A 99 12.44 14.39 -16.70
N GLY A 100 12.37 13.06 -16.61
CA GLY A 100 11.60 12.22 -17.54
C GLY A 100 11.04 10.96 -16.93
N ALA A 101 10.14 10.33 -17.65
CA ALA A 101 9.53 9.05 -17.27
C ALA A 101 9.41 8.11 -18.47
N LEU A 102 9.76 6.84 -18.30
CA LEU A 102 9.49 5.78 -19.28
C LEU A 102 8.11 5.18 -18.97
N LEU A 103 7.15 5.38 -19.85
CA LEU A 103 5.84 4.73 -19.75
C LEU A 103 5.90 3.36 -20.41
N VAL A 104 6.02 2.32 -19.61
CA VAL A 104 6.14 0.93 -20.10
C VAL A 104 4.76 0.28 -20.16
N VAL A 105 4.36 -0.11 -21.36
CA VAL A 105 3.08 -0.76 -21.63
C VAL A 105 3.33 -2.14 -22.27
N ASP A 106 2.62 -3.15 -21.78
CA ASP A 106 2.65 -4.50 -22.37
C ASP A 106 1.95 -4.49 -23.74
N ALA A 107 2.69 -4.83 -24.78
CA ALA A 107 2.19 -4.86 -26.17
C ALA A 107 1.08 -5.91 -26.40
N SER A 108 0.85 -6.83 -25.47
CA SER A 108 -0.22 -7.83 -25.55
C SER A 108 -1.48 -7.43 -24.77
N GLN A 109 -1.32 -6.73 -23.64
CA GLN A 109 -2.43 -6.34 -22.76
C GLN A 109 -2.98 -4.96 -23.11
N GLY A 110 -2.10 -3.99 -23.40
CA GLY A 110 -2.46 -2.61 -23.70
C GLY A 110 -2.41 -1.69 -22.48
N VAL A 111 -3.13 -0.57 -22.57
CA VAL A 111 -3.14 0.47 -21.52
C VAL A 111 -4.03 0.06 -20.36
N GLU A 112 -3.53 0.30 -19.15
CA GLU A 112 -4.20 0.00 -17.89
C GLU A 112 -4.38 1.26 -17.04
N ALA A 113 -5.38 1.29 -16.13
CA ALA A 113 -5.75 2.50 -15.37
C ALA A 113 -4.58 3.09 -14.56
N GLN A 114 -3.72 2.25 -13.98
CA GLN A 114 -2.55 2.71 -13.21
C GLN A 114 -1.50 3.37 -14.12
N SER A 115 -1.30 2.85 -15.34
CA SER A 115 -0.42 3.49 -16.33
C SER A 115 -0.91 4.89 -16.69
N VAL A 116 -2.22 5.05 -16.85
CA VAL A 116 -2.87 6.35 -17.13
C VAL A 116 -2.65 7.31 -15.95
N ALA A 117 -2.99 6.90 -14.74
CA ALA A 117 -2.88 7.73 -13.54
C ALA A 117 -1.43 8.19 -13.29
N ASN A 118 -0.46 7.26 -13.37
CA ASN A 118 0.94 7.57 -13.18
C ASN A 118 1.50 8.46 -14.30
N CYS A 119 1.03 8.28 -15.54
CA CYS A 119 1.42 9.12 -16.67
C CYS A 119 0.92 10.55 -16.48
N TYR A 120 -0.34 10.76 -16.08
CA TYR A 120 -0.85 12.10 -15.77
C TYR A 120 -0.08 12.74 -14.61
N THR A 121 0.28 11.99 -13.58
CA THR A 121 1.13 12.50 -12.49
C THR A 121 2.49 12.98 -13.01
N ALA A 122 3.10 12.27 -13.97
CA ALA A 122 4.35 12.69 -14.60
C ALA A 122 4.16 13.96 -15.45
N ILE A 123 3.10 14.04 -16.24
CA ILE A 123 2.77 15.20 -17.08
C ILE A 123 2.49 16.44 -16.22
N ASP A 124 1.73 16.31 -15.14
CA ASP A 124 1.39 17.40 -14.22
C ASP A 124 2.65 17.96 -13.52
N GLN A 125 3.69 17.13 -13.35
CA GLN A 125 4.99 17.56 -12.83
C GLN A 125 5.93 18.11 -13.92
N GLY A 126 5.49 18.14 -15.19
CA GLY A 126 6.25 18.67 -16.31
C GLY A 126 7.36 17.75 -16.84
N LEU A 127 7.27 16.44 -16.59
CA LEU A 127 8.26 15.48 -17.07
C LEU A 127 8.06 15.14 -18.55
N GLU A 128 9.17 14.89 -19.24
CA GLU A 128 9.12 14.28 -20.58
C GLU A 128 8.75 12.80 -20.46
N VAL A 129 7.65 12.39 -21.11
CA VAL A 129 7.18 11.00 -21.08
C VAL A 129 7.57 10.30 -22.36
N VAL A 130 8.30 9.18 -22.23
CA VAL A 130 8.75 8.34 -23.34
C VAL A 130 7.95 7.04 -23.34
N PRO A 131 7.04 6.80 -24.30
CA PRO A 131 6.29 5.56 -24.38
C PRO A 131 7.16 4.40 -24.86
N VAL A 132 7.05 3.25 -24.17
CA VAL A 132 7.81 2.04 -24.43
C VAL A 132 6.86 0.83 -24.48
N LEU A 133 6.77 0.17 -25.60
CA LEU A 133 5.97 -1.04 -25.82
C LEU A 133 6.83 -2.27 -25.53
N ASN A 134 6.57 -2.89 -24.39
CA ASN A 134 7.33 -4.07 -23.94
C ASN A 134 6.65 -5.39 -24.32
N LYS A 135 7.38 -6.48 -24.17
CA LYS A 135 6.95 -7.86 -24.46
C LYS A 135 6.55 -8.10 -25.92
N ILE A 136 7.22 -7.43 -26.87
CA ILE A 136 6.99 -7.63 -28.31
C ILE A 136 7.35 -9.06 -28.78
N ASP A 137 8.03 -9.85 -27.96
CA ASP A 137 8.34 -11.26 -28.20
C ASP A 137 7.14 -12.20 -28.03
N LEU A 138 6.06 -11.75 -27.42
CA LEU A 138 4.86 -12.56 -27.22
C LEU A 138 4.06 -12.71 -28.53
N PRO A 139 3.52 -13.92 -28.82
CA PRO A 139 2.71 -14.14 -30.03
C PRO A 139 1.42 -13.28 -30.08
N ALA A 140 0.94 -12.84 -28.92
CA ALA A 140 -0.25 -11.99 -28.78
C ALA A 140 0.08 -10.49 -28.79
N ALA A 141 1.34 -10.09 -28.98
CA ALA A 141 1.74 -8.69 -29.01
C ALA A 141 1.20 -7.98 -30.26
N GLU A 142 0.52 -6.85 -30.06
CA GLU A 142 -0.01 -5.97 -31.10
C GLU A 142 0.51 -4.53 -30.90
N PRO A 143 1.81 -4.25 -31.17
CA PRO A 143 2.42 -2.96 -30.83
C PRO A 143 1.73 -1.76 -31.49
N ASP A 144 1.30 -1.89 -32.75
CA ASP A 144 0.64 -0.79 -33.47
C ASP A 144 -0.70 -0.43 -32.81
N ARG A 145 -1.49 -1.44 -32.44
CA ARG A 145 -2.75 -1.24 -31.72
C ARG A 145 -2.54 -0.57 -30.37
N VAL A 146 -1.51 -1.00 -29.62
CA VAL A 146 -1.25 -0.44 -28.28
C VAL A 146 -0.71 0.99 -28.38
N ALA A 147 0.03 1.34 -29.44
CA ALA A 147 0.42 2.72 -29.69
C ALA A 147 -0.81 3.62 -29.93
N GLU A 148 -1.74 3.21 -30.79
CA GLU A 148 -3.02 3.91 -31.01
C GLU A 148 -3.82 4.04 -29.69
N GLU A 149 -3.83 2.98 -28.86
CA GLU A 149 -4.52 2.99 -27.56
C GLU A 149 -3.89 3.99 -26.57
N ILE A 150 -2.56 4.15 -26.55
CA ILE A 150 -1.87 5.17 -25.75
C ILE A 150 -2.30 6.58 -26.18
N GLU A 151 -2.36 6.84 -27.50
CA GLU A 151 -2.79 8.13 -28.04
C GLU A 151 -4.26 8.42 -27.69
N ASP A 152 -5.15 7.43 -27.86
CA ASP A 152 -6.58 7.56 -27.61
C ASP A 152 -6.94 7.73 -26.12
N VAL A 153 -6.26 6.98 -25.23
CA VAL A 153 -6.59 6.90 -23.81
C VAL A 153 -5.84 7.94 -22.99
N ILE A 154 -4.54 8.14 -23.26
CA ILE A 154 -3.68 9.04 -22.49
C ILE A 154 -3.53 10.39 -23.16
N GLY A 155 -3.54 10.43 -24.49
CA GLY A 155 -3.42 11.66 -25.26
C GLY A 155 -1.97 12.10 -25.50
N ILE A 156 -0.99 11.21 -25.37
CA ILE A 156 0.42 11.45 -25.73
C ILE A 156 0.74 10.81 -27.07
N GLU A 157 1.64 11.42 -27.85
CA GLU A 157 2.09 10.86 -29.12
C GLU A 157 2.87 9.55 -28.90
N ALA A 158 2.43 8.46 -29.52
CA ALA A 158 2.98 7.12 -29.39
C ALA A 158 3.28 6.43 -30.73
N THR A 159 3.13 7.15 -31.86
CA THR A 159 3.46 6.63 -33.20
C THR A 159 4.90 6.12 -33.28
N ASP A 160 5.84 6.83 -32.63
CA ASP A 160 7.26 6.49 -32.54
C ASP A 160 7.62 5.79 -31.22
N ALA A 161 6.65 5.14 -30.56
CA ALA A 161 6.89 4.40 -29.33
C ALA A 161 7.93 3.30 -29.54
N LEU A 162 8.89 3.21 -28.60
CA LEU A 162 9.96 2.23 -28.65
C LEU A 162 9.43 0.83 -28.41
N ARG A 163 9.81 -0.10 -29.29
CA ARG A 163 9.37 -1.50 -29.24
C ARG A 163 10.50 -2.35 -28.63
N VAL A 164 10.27 -2.88 -27.46
CA VAL A 164 11.30 -3.62 -26.72
C VAL A 164 10.78 -4.99 -26.23
N SER A 165 11.70 -5.89 -26.02
CA SER A 165 11.49 -7.08 -25.20
C SER A 165 12.53 -7.11 -24.10
N ALA A 166 12.12 -6.75 -22.90
CA ALA A 166 12.97 -6.83 -21.72
C ALA A 166 13.45 -8.27 -21.46
N LYS A 167 12.66 -9.27 -21.82
CA LYS A 167 13.02 -10.68 -21.70
C LYS A 167 14.18 -11.08 -22.63
N THR A 168 14.11 -10.69 -23.89
CA THR A 168 15.10 -11.10 -24.92
C THR A 168 16.22 -10.09 -25.12
N GLY A 169 16.06 -8.83 -24.65
CA GLY A 169 17.01 -7.74 -24.81
C GLY A 169 16.86 -6.96 -26.13
N VAL A 170 15.87 -7.29 -26.95
CA VAL A 170 15.60 -6.57 -28.21
C VAL A 170 15.15 -5.15 -27.91
N GLY A 171 15.69 -4.16 -28.64
CA GLY A 171 15.33 -2.75 -28.57
C GLY A 171 15.93 -1.98 -27.37
N ILE A 172 16.75 -2.61 -26.52
CA ILE A 172 17.31 -1.97 -25.32
C ILE A 172 18.38 -0.94 -25.66
N ALA A 173 19.21 -1.18 -26.67
CA ALA A 173 20.24 -0.21 -27.11
C ALA A 173 19.57 1.04 -27.68
N GLU A 174 18.54 0.87 -28.50
CA GLU A 174 17.74 1.97 -29.07
C GLU A 174 17.01 2.76 -27.94
N LEU A 175 16.54 2.06 -26.92
CA LEU A 175 15.92 2.71 -25.75
C LEU A 175 16.91 3.59 -25.00
N LEU A 176 18.15 3.13 -24.78
CA LEU A 176 19.19 3.92 -24.10
C LEU A 176 19.54 5.19 -24.89
N GLU A 177 19.64 5.12 -26.22
CA GLU A 177 19.86 6.29 -27.08
C GLU A 177 18.70 7.28 -27.02
N GLU A 178 17.44 6.77 -27.01
CA GLU A 178 16.26 7.64 -26.90
C GLU A 178 16.16 8.32 -25.53
N ILE A 179 16.54 7.64 -24.44
CA ILE A 179 16.65 8.26 -23.11
C ILE A 179 17.60 9.46 -23.15
N VAL A 180 18.79 9.29 -23.73
CA VAL A 180 19.79 10.35 -23.86
C VAL A 180 19.25 11.50 -24.71
N ARG A 181 18.53 11.19 -25.81
CA ARG A 181 18.05 12.18 -26.77
C ARG A 181 16.84 12.96 -26.27
N ARG A 182 15.84 12.29 -25.67
CA ARG A 182 14.54 12.89 -25.33
C ARG A 182 14.50 13.50 -23.93
N ILE A 183 15.08 12.82 -22.94
CA ILE A 183 15.02 13.32 -21.56
C ILE A 183 15.95 14.54 -21.42
N PRO A 184 15.45 15.69 -20.95
CA PRO A 184 16.28 16.87 -20.78
C PRO A 184 17.30 16.70 -19.64
N PRO A 185 18.42 17.42 -19.67
CA PRO A 185 19.35 17.46 -18.56
C PRO A 185 18.73 18.19 -17.37
N PRO A 186 19.19 17.90 -16.13
CA PRO A 186 18.75 18.63 -14.96
C PRO A 186 19.19 20.10 -14.98
N GLU A 187 18.32 20.96 -14.53
CA GLU A 187 18.57 22.39 -14.37
C GLU A 187 19.00 22.72 -12.93
N GLY A 188 19.88 23.69 -12.75
CA GLY A 188 20.29 24.19 -11.44
C GLY A 188 21.64 24.93 -11.50
N ASP A 189 21.89 25.74 -10.47
CA ASP A 189 23.15 26.51 -10.30
C ASP A 189 24.03 25.84 -9.25
N SER A 190 25.21 25.37 -9.65
CA SER A 190 26.18 24.71 -8.78
C SER A 190 26.88 25.66 -7.81
N GLU A 191 26.83 26.99 -8.05
CA GLU A 191 27.44 28.00 -7.19
C GLU A 191 26.42 28.62 -6.21
N ALA A 192 25.15 28.32 -6.35
CA ALA A 192 24.10 28.76 -5.43
C ALA A 192 24.22 28.04 -4.06
N PRO A 193 23.56 28.54 -3.00
CA PRO A 193 23.42 27.81 -1.74
C PRO A 193 22.83 26.44 -1.94
N LEU A 194 23.31 25.44 -1.18
CA LEU A 194 22.87 24.07 -1.29
C LEU A 194 21.35 23.95 -1.07
N LYS A 195 20.69 23.30 -2.02
CA LYS A 195 19.31 22.80 -1.92
C LYS A 195 19.29 21.34 -2.35
N ALA A 196 19.17 20.43 -1.38
CA ALA A 196 19.04 19.01 -1.64
C ALA A 196 17.73 18.49 -1.05
N LEU A 197 16.83 17.99 -1.90
CA LEU A 197 15.54 17.45 -1.48
C LEU A 197 15.72 16.04 -0.95
N VAL A 198 15.19 15.76 0.23
CA VAL A 198 15.13 14.40 0.79
C VAL A 198 13.98 13.63 0.13
N ILE A 199 14.33 12.68 -0.73
CA ILE A 199 13.36 11.85 -1.46
C ILE A 199 12.90 10.68 -0.60
N ASP A 200 13.85 10.05 0.10
CA ASP A 200 13.63 8.91 0.98
C ASP A 200 14.60 8.91 2.15
N SER A 201 14.29 8.17 3.21
CA SER A 201 15.19 7.97 4.33
C SER A 201 14.94 6.62 4.98
N TRP A 202 15.99 5.99 5.52
CA TRP A 202 15.89 4.72 6.24
C TRP A 202 16.91 4.66 7.37
N TYR A 203 16.65 3.77 8.28
CA TYR A 203 17.54 3.51 9.40
C TYR A 203 18.40 2.28 9.11
N ASP A 204 19.72 2.46 9.19
CA ASP A 204 20.68 1.37 9.16
C ASP A 204 21.25 1.18 10.56
N ASN A 205 21.34 -0.08 11.03
CA ASN A 205 21.79 -0.38 12.39
C ASN A 205 23.25 0.03 12.66
N TYR A 206 24.06 0.19 11.62
CA TYR A 206 25.49 0.55 11.72
C TYR A 206 25.75 2.00 11.35
N LEU A 207 25.00 2.55 10.39
CA LEU A 207 25.22 3.87 9.80
C LEU A 207 24.30 4.94 10.40
N GLY A 208 23.25 4.54 11.12
CA GLY A 208 22.19 5.43 11.58
C GLY A 208 21.23 5.81 10.46
N VAL A 209 20.80 7.05 10.43
CA VAL A 209 19.87 7.54 9.39
C VAL A 209 20.64 7.79 8.09
N VAL A 210 20.20 7.14 7.02
CA VAL A 210 20.66 7.34 5.65
C VAL A 210 19.55 8.06 4.89
N ALA A 211 19.83 9.19 4.26
CA ALA A 211 18.88 9.92 3.44
C ALA A 211 19.24 9.80 1.96
N LEU A 212 18.27 9.50 1.12
CA LEU A 212 18.37 9.61 -0.35
C LEU A 212 17.97 11.02 -0.73
N VAL A 213 18.84 11.72 -1.42
CA VAL A 213 18.63 13.13 -1.77
C VAL A 213 18.81 13.39 -3.26
N ARG A 214 18.08 14.39 -3.75
CA ARG A 214 18.24 14.99 -5.06
C ARG A 214 18.85 16.39 -4.90
N VAL A 215 20.03 16.63 -5.44
CA VAL A 215 20.64 17.96 -5.43
C VAL A 215 20.03 18.82 -6.54
N LYS A 216 19.31 19.88 -6.16
CA LYS A 216 18.68 20.84 -7.09
C LYS A 216 19.52 22.11 -7.27
N ALA A 217 20.33 22.52 -6.28
CA ALA A 217 21.23 23.64 -6.36
C ALA A 217 22.44 23.46 -5.42
N GLY A 218 23.55 24.09 -5.73
CA GLY A 218 24.78 24.00 -4.94
C GLY A 218 25.45 22.63 -5.03
N ARG A 219 26.20 22.28 -4.00
CA ARG A 219 26.97 21.03 -3.90
C ARG A 219 26.90 20.46 -2.51
N LEU A 220 26.79 19.14 -2.40
CA LEU A 220 26.77 18.43 -1.13
C LEU A 220 28.06 17.61 -1.00
N ARG A 221 28.81 17.83 0.09
CA ARG A 221 30.14 17.23 0.27
C ARG A 221 30.26 16.50 1.60
N ALA A 222 31.14 15.52 1.64
CA ALA A 222 31.58 14.93 2.90
C ALA A 222 32.19 15.98 3.83
N ARG A 223 31.98 15.86 5.12
CA ARG A 223 32.42 16.79 6.20
C ARG A 223 31.78 18.19 6.17
N GLN A 224 30.81 18.44 5.30
CA GLN A 224 30.02 19.66 5.28
C GLN A 224 29.04 19.67 6.45
N LYS A 225 28.79 20.84 7.04
CA LYS A 225 27.70 20.99 8.02
C LYS A 225 26.41 21.35 7.28
N ILE A 226 25.44 20.49 7.37
CA ILE A 226 24.11 20.67 6.79
C ILE A 226 23.05 20.79 7.87
N MET A 227 21.88 21.29 7.50
CA MET A 227 20.69 21.24 8.33
C MET A 227 19.46 20.94 7.47
N ALA A 228 18.51 20.22 8.05
CA ALA A 228 17.15 20.12 7.54
C ALA A 228 16.42 21.42 7.83
N MET A 229 15.85 22.05 6.81
CA MET A 229 15.27 23.41 6.94
C MET A 229 14.05 23.42 7.87
N SER A 230 13.30 22.32 7.97
CA SER A 230 12.16 22.20 8.86
C SER A 230 12.56 22.16 10.35
N VAL A 231 13.73 21.63 10.67
CA VAL A 231 14.18 21.38 12.06
C VAL A 231 15.24 22.41 12.49
N GLY A 232 16.07 22.92 11.58
CA GLY A 232 17.10 23.92 11.85
C GLY A 232 18.30 23.43 12.66
N ARG A 233 18.45 22.10 12.86
CA ARG A 233 19.59 21.52 13.60
C ARG A 233 20.74 21.19 12.64
N ALA A 234 21.96 21.55 13.04
CA ALA A 234 23.17 21.25 12.29
C ALA A 234 23.58 19.78 12.47
N HIS A 235 23.92 19.14 11.36
CA HIS A 235 24.49 17.80 11.30
C HIS A 235 25.74 17.81 10.43
N GLU A 236 26.75 17.05 10.80
CA GLU A 236 27.93 16.88 9.97
C GLU A 236 27.75 15.69 9.05
N VAL A 237 28.01 15.89 7.76
CA VAL A 237 27.98 14.83 6.75
C VAL A 237 29.20 13.96 6.92
N ASP A 238 28.98 12.67 7.20
CA ASP A 238 30.06 11.69 7.28
C ASP A 238 30.45 11.24 5.86
N ARG A 239 29.47 10.78 5.08
CA ARG A 239 29.69 10.31 3.71
C ARG A 239 28.54 10.71 2.79
N VAL A 240 28.88 10.87 1.51
CA VAL A 240 27.93 10.98 0.40
C VAL A 240 28.30 9.97 -0.67
N GLY A 241 27.34 9.53 -1.48
CA GLY A 241 27.60 8.57 -2.55
C GLY A 241 26.37 8.28 -3.39
N VAL A 242 26.51 7.36 -4.32
CA VAL A 242 25.45 6.92 -5.24
C VAL A 242 25.33 5.39 -5.21
N PHE A 243 24.21 4.87 -5.67
CA PHE A 243 24.00 3.42 -5.85
C PHE A 243 24.26 3.05 -7.32
N THR A 244 25.20 2.11 -7.57
CA THR A 244 25.61 1.67 -8.93
C THR A 244 25.54 0.14 -9.16
N PRO A 245 24.51 -0.61 -8.92
CA PRO A 245 23.48 -0.69 -7.87
C PRO A 245 24.02 -0.79 -6.43
N LYS A 246 25.31 -1.17 -6.27
CA LYS A 246 25.96 -1.18 -4.94
C LYS A 246 26.31 0.26 -4.53
N PRO A 247 26.31 0.55 -3.22
CA PRO A 247 26.69 1.88 -2.75
C PRO A 247 28.17 2.16 -3.09
N VAL A 248 28.42 3.33 -3.67
CA VAL A 248 29.74 3.83 -4.00
C VAL A 248 29.90 5.23 -3.41
N ASP A 249 30.86 5.39 -2.50
CA ASP A 249 31.14 6.68 -1.89
C ASP A 249 31.71 7.68 -2.93
N ARG A 250 31.31 8.94 -2.81
CA ARG A 250 31.82 10.08 -3.60
C ARG A 250 32.31 11.19 -2.68
N GLU A 251 33.15 12.06 -3.19
CA GLU A 251 33.56 13.26 -2.45
C GLU A 251 32.48 14.34 -2.44
N THR A 252 31.71 14.41 -3.54
CA THR A 252 30.70 15.43 -3.77
C THR A 252 29.52 14.85 -4.56
N LEU A 253 28.31 15.32 -4.25
CA LEU A 253 27.14 15.23 -5.12
C LEU A 253 26.91 16.61 -5.74
N GLU A 254 26.82 16.65 -7.07
CA GLU A 254 26.62 17.86 -7.86
C GLU A 254 25.14 18.09 -8.18
N VAL A 255 24.82 19.25 -8.74
CA VAL A 255 23.46 19.53 -9.25
C VAL A 255 23.07 18.43 -10.24
N GLY A 256 21.90 17.87 -10.02
CA GLY A 256 21.39 16.78 -10.85
C GLY A 256 21.62 15.40 -10.26
N ASP A 257 22.54 15.21 -9.33
CA ASP A 257 22.77 13.91 -8.73
C ASP A 257 21.62 13.46 -7.82
N VAL A 258 21.33 12.18 -7.90
CA VAL A 258 20.52 11.44 -6.93
C VAL A 258 21.46 10.52 -6.15
N GLY A 259 21.61 10.75 -4.86
CA GLY A 259 22.57 10.00 -4.06
C GLY A 259 22.20 9.92 -2.59
N TYR A 260 22.95 9.11 -1.84
CA TYR A 260 22.75 8.97 -0.42
C TYR A 260 23.65 9.91 0.39
N VAL A 261 23.14 10.30 1.55
CA VAL A 261 23.82 11.08 2.57
C VAL A 261 23.77 10.34 3.89
N ILE A 262 24.92 10.13 4.48
CA ILE A 262 25.05 9.65 5.85
C ILE A 262 25.56 10.83 6.67
N ALA A 263 24.78 11.26 7.63
CA ALA A 263 25.14 12.35 8.52
C ALA A 263 24.92 11.89 9.97
N THR A 264 25.49 12.65 10.93
CA THR A 264 25.35 12.34 12.36
C THR A 264 23.92 12.63 12.88
N ILE A 265 22.91 12.20 12.11
CA ILE A 265 21.49 12.33 12.46
C ILE A 265 21.12 11.15 13.37
N LYS A 266 20.86 11.48 14.64
CA LYS A 266 20.45 10.47 15.65
C LYS A 266 18.95 10.41 15.85
N ASP A 267 18.24 11.46 15.43
CA ASP A 267 16.80 11.60 15.57
C ASP A 267 16.16 11.47 14.19
N ILE A 268 15.18 10.60 14.13
CA ILE A 268 14.34 10.31 12.96
C ILE A 268 13.76 11.58 12.32
N SER A 269 13.40 12.57 13.15
CA SER A 269 12.86 13.85 12.69
C SER A 269 13.87 14.70 11.89
N GLY A 270 15.16 14.39 11.97
CA GLY A 270 16.21 15.17 11.32
C GLY A 270 16.42 14.92 9.83
N ALA A 271 15.73 13.95 9.24
CA ALA A 271 15.76 13.62 7.80
C ALA A 271 14.35 13.24 7.30
N LYS A 272 13.37 14.09 7.60
CA LYS A 272 11.99 13.87 7.14
C LYS A 272 11.94 13.89 5.61
N VAL A 273 11.25 12.92 5.02
CA VAL A 273 11.02 12.89 3.56
C VAL A 273 10.26 14.14 3.13
N GLY A 274 10.71 14.76 2.03
CA GLY A 274 10.19 16.05 1.55
C GLY A 274 10.86 17.28 2.15
N ASP A 275 11.76 17.11 3.12
CA ASP A 275 12.53 18.22 3.66
C ASP A 275 13.69 18.64 2.73
N THR A 276 14.20 19.84 2.92
CA THR A 276 15.35 20.37 2.18
C THR A 276 16.57 20.40 3.09
N PHE A 277 17.63 19.70 2.68
CA PHE A 277 18.95 19.92 3.26
C PHE A 277 19.61 21.14 2.64
N THR A 278 20.13 22.02 3.49
CA THR A 278 20.91 23.20 3.11
C THR A 278 22.19 23.27 3.92
N GLU A 279 23.14 24.09 3.48
CA GLU A 279 24.38 24.30 4.25
C GLU A 279 24.09 25.14 5.48
N PHE A 280 24.56 24.71 6.65
CA PHE A 280 24.31 25.40 7.92
C PHE A 280 24.89 26.84 7.97
N ASN A 281 26.08 27.04 7.38
CA ASN A 281 26.77 28.34 7.41
C ASN A 281 26.34 29.28 6.26
N ASN A 282 25.72 28.74 5.21
CA ASN A 282 25.22 29.49 4.05
C ASN A 282 23.88 28.90 3.61
N PRO A 283 22.82 29.06 4.42
CA PRO A 283 21.54 28.45 4.15
C PRO A 283 20.87 29.09 2.93
N ALA A 284 20.10 28.27 2.21
CA ALA A 284 19.21 28.79 1.19
C ALA A 284 18.05 29.57 1.83
N ASP A 285 17.52 30.57 1.13
CA ASP A 285 16.46 31.45 1.63
C ASP A 285 15.12 30.71 1.79
N GLU A 286 14.82 29.77 0.86
CA GLU A 286 13.55 29.04 0.82
C GLU A 286 13.77 27.54 0.60
N PRO A 287 12.99 26.68 1.26
CA PRO A 287 13.04 25.24 0.98
C PRO A 287 12.53 24.93 -0.43
N ILE A 288 12.91 23.79 -0.96
CA ILE A 288 12.25 23.21 -2.14
C ILE A 288 10.80 22.89 -1.71
N PRO A 289 9.79 23.13 -2.58
CA PRO A 289 8.42 22.69 -2.28
C PRO A 289 8.43 21.23 -1.87
N GLY A 290 8.00 20.96 -0.64
CA GLY A 290 7.97 19.61 -0.08
C GLY A 290 6.80 18.80 -0.61
N PHE A 291 6.79 17.51 -0.29
CA PHE A 291 5.67 16.65 -0.60
C PHE A 291 4.48 16.94 0.31
N GLN A 292 3.26 16.77 -0.23
CA GLN A 292 2.06 16.83 0.60
C GLN A 292 2.11 15.71 1.65
N GLU A 293 1.70 16.00 2.87
CA GLU A 293 1.55 14.95 3.89
C GLU A 293 0.44 14.00 3.48
N VAL A 294 0.80 12.74 3.38
CA VAL A 294 -0.16 11.70 3.04
C VAL A 294 -0.95 11.33 4.27
N GLN A 295 -2.26 11.43 4.17
CA GLN A 295 -3.15 11.01 5.24
C GLN A 295 -3.50 9.52 5.08
N PRO A 296 -3.35 8.72 6.14
CA PRO A 296 -3.79 7.33 6.12
C PRO A 296 -5.29 7.24 5.82
N ARG A 297 -5.66 6.21 5.07
CA ARG A 297 -7.04 5.98 4.64
C ARG A 297 -7.65 4.74 5.29
N VAL A 298 -6.80 3.79 5.64
CA VAL A 298 -7.15 2.50 6.22
C VAL A 298 -6.54 2.39 7.58
N PHE A 299 -7.30 1.95 8.57
CA PHE A 299 -6.82 1.80 9.94
C PHE A 299 -7.09 0.39 10.44
N ALA A 300 -6.07 -0.23 11.07
CA ALA A 300 -6.21 -1.51 11.75
C ALA A 300 -5.46 -1.49 13.07
N GLY A 301 -5.94 -2.23 14.05
CA GLY A 301 -5.22 -2.47 15.29
C GLY A 301 -4.21 -3.60 15.09
N LEU A 302 -2.97 -3.39 15.49
CA LEU A 302 -1.91 -4.40 15.57
C LEU A 302 -1.62 -4.71 17.02
N PHE A 303 -1.82 -5.95 17.42
CA PHE A 303 -1.64 -6.40 18.80
C PHE A 303 -0.63 -7.55 18.83
N PRO A 304 0.37 -7.52 19.71
CA PRO A 304 1.27 -8.65 19.86
C PRO A 304 0.52 -9.82 20.52
N VAL A 305 0.85 -11.06 20.11
CA VAL A 305 0.29 -12.28 20.73
C VAL A 305 0.72 -12.39 22.20
N SER A 306 1.98 -12.03 22.49
CA SER A 306 2.49 -11.92 23.86
C SER A 306 2.51 -10.46 24.31
N SER A 307 1.94 -10.17 25.49
CA SER A 307 1.99 -8.84 26.07
C SER A 307 3.40 -8.32 26.35
N ASP A 308 4.38 -9.21 26.46
CA ASP A 308 5.79 -8.87 26.70
C ASP A 308 6.42 -8.19 25.47
N ASP A 309 5.91 -8.49 24.26
CA ASP A 309 6.42 -7.97 22.99
C ASP A 309 5.87 -6.56 22.65
N PHE A 310 5.08 -5.93 23.53
CA PHE A 310 4.52 -4.60 23.27
C PHE A 310 5.59 -3.52 23.03
N ASN A 311 6.66 -3.53 23.80
CA ASN A 311 7.75 -2.57 23.61
C ASN A 311 8.53 -2.84 22.32
N ASP A 312 8.74 -4.12 21.99
CA ASP A 312 9.44 -4.52 20.76
C ASP A 312 8.61 -4.13 19.53
N LEU A 313 7.28 -4.28 19.59
CA LEU A 313 6.37 -3.81 18.55
C LEU A 313 6.45 -2.29 18.37
N ARG A 314 6.48 -1.52 19.46
CA ARG A 314 6.63 -0.06 19.39
C ARG A 314 7.93 0.33 18.70
N ASP A 315 9.05 -0.27 19.11
CA ASP A 315 10.37 0.04 18.58
C ASP A 315 10.49 -0.37 17.09
N ALA A 316 9.83 -1.48 16.70
CA ALA A 316 9.74 -1.91 15.32
C ALA A 316 8.90 -0.93 14.46
N LEU A 317 7.74 -0.49 14.97
CA LEU A 317 6.91 0.51 14.30
C LEU A 317 7.61 1.87 14.15
N ASP A 318 8.36 2.31 15.16
CA ASP A 318 9.17 3.54 15.08
C ASP A 318 10.24 3.43 13.98
N LYS A 319 10.92 2.29 13.85
CA LYS A 319 11.90 2.05 12.79
C LYS A 319 11.26 1.96 11.41
N LEU A 320 10.11 1.29 11.30
CA LEU A 320 9.38 1.20 10.03
C LEU A 320 8.89 2.56 9.55
N ARG A 321 8.38 3.40 10.45
CA ARG A 321 7.92 4.77 10.12
C ARG A 321 9.00 5.65 9.52
N LEU A 322 10.29 5.38 9.83
CA LEU A 322 11.42 6.02 9.14
C LEU A 322 11.47 5.69 7.66
N ASN A 323 11.27 4.38 7.37
CA ASN A 323 11.36 3.85 6.03
C ASN A 323 10.06 4.06 5.24
N ASP A 324 8.98 4.38 5.95
CA ASP A 324 7.64 4.51 5.40
C ASP A 324 6.91 5.70 6.03
N ALA A 325 7.03 6.85 5.39
CA ALA A 325 6.44 8.10 5.87
C ALA A 325 4.90 8.11 5.88
N ALA A 326 4.27 7.13 5.22
CA ALA A 326 2.82 6.98 5.17
C ALA A 326 2.26 6.18 6.36
N LEU A 327 3.11 5.43 7.07
CA LEU A 327 2.73 4.70 8.26
C LEU A 327 2.53 5.65 9.45
N SER A 328 1.34 5.67 10.00
CA SER A 328 1.03 6.32 11.28
C SER A 328 0.63 5.29 12.31
N PHE A 329 0.91 5.53 13.59
CA PHE A 329 0.44 4.67 14.65
C PHE A 329 0.29 5.42 15.98
N GLU A 330 -0.65 4.96 16.79
CA GLU A 330 -0.92 5.45 18.12
C GLU A 330 -1.24 4.28 19.07
N PRO A 331 -0.95 4.39 20.37
CA PRO A 331 -1.28 3.34 21.32
C PRO A 331 -2.79 3.06 21.36
N GLU A 332 -3.15 1.79 21.33
CA GLU A 332 -4.53 1.32 21.43
C GLU A 332 -4.65 0.26 22.54
N THR A 333 -5.78 0.25 23.23
CA THR A 333 -6.09 -0.76 24.24
C THR A 333 -7.40 -1.44 23.90
N SER A 334 -7.36 -2.75 23.72
CA SER A 334 -8.54 -3.61 23.54
C SER A 334 -8.81 -4.41 24.80
N GLN A 335 -10.09 -4.52 25.19
CA GLN A 335 -10.48 -5.38 26.33
C GLN A 335 -10.22 -6.86 26.02
N ALA A 336 -10.28 -7.25 24.75
CA ALA A 336 -10.08 -8.61 24.30
C ALA A 336 -8.60 -8.96 24.06
N LEU A 337 -7.83 -8.03 23.46
CA LEU A 337 -6.46 -8.26 22.96
C LEU A 337 -5.36 -7.62 23.82
N GLY A 338 -5.71 -6.75 24.76
CA GLY A 338 -4.75 -6.04 25.62
C GLY A 338 -4.19 -4.78 24.97
N PHE A 339 -2.88 -4.55 25.14
CA PHE A 339 -2.20 -3.36 24.62
C PHE A 339 -1.64 -3.62 23.22
N GLY A 340 -1.82 -2.67 22.33
CA GLY A 340 -1.35 -2.69 20.96
C GLY A 340 -1.26 -1.29 20.37
N PHE A 341 -1.30 -1.21 19.05
CA PHE A 341 -1.26 0.06 18.33
C PHE A 341 -2.34 0.12 17.25
N ARG A 342 -3.02 1.24 17.16
CA ARG A 342 -3.86 1.60 16.03
C ARG A 342 -2.98 2.17 14.94
N CYS A 343 -2.86 1.46 13.83
CA CYS A 343 -2.00 1.83 12.73
C CYS A 343 -2.83 2.33 11.55
N GLY A 344 -2.35 3.38 10.89
CA GLY A 344 -2.93 3.94 9.69
C GLY A 344 -2.08 3.63 8.47
N PHE A 345 -2.74 3.25 7.36
CA PHE A 345 -2.15 2.76 6.12
C PHE A 345 -2.77 3.47 4.91
N LEU A 346 -2.09 3.42 3.77
CA LEU A 346 -2.60 3.96 2.50
C LEU A 346 -3.73 3.11 1.91
N GLY A 347 -3.61 1.78 2.03
CA GLY A 347 -4.57 0.81 1.52
C GLY A 347 -4.33 -0.57 2.13
N MET A 348 -5.03 -1.57 1.59
CA MET A 348 -4.95 -2.95 2.08
C MET A 348 -3.60 -3.60 1.83
N LEU A 349 -3.06 -3.45 0.63
CA LEU A 349 -1.75 -4.02 0.29
C LEU A 349 -0.64 -3.42 1.16
N HIS A 350 -0.72 -2.11 1.42
CA HIS A 350 0.22 -1.45 2.32
C HIS A 350 0.13 -2.04 3.75
N MET A 351 -1.08 -2.27 4.27
CA MET A 351 -1.29 -2.89 5.57
C MET A 351 -0.68 -4.30 5.66
N GLU A 352 -0.92 -5.14 4.64
CA GLU A 352 -0.38 -6.49 4.58
C GLU A 352 1.15 -6.50 4.55
N ILE A 353 1.75 -5.60 3.77
CA ILE A 353 3.20 -5.48 3.66
C ILE A 353 3.81 -5.05 4.99
N VAL A 354 3.23 -4.05 5.67
CA VAL A 354 3.71 -3.60 6.99
C VAL A 354 3.60 -4.75 8.01
N GLN A 355 2.50 -5.49 8.02
CA GLN A 355 2.33 -6.65 8.89
C GLN A 355 3.40 -7.72 8.61
N GLU A 356 3.57 -8.14 7.35
CA GLU A 356 4.57 -9.15 6.98
C GLU A 356 6.00 -8.70 7.29
N ARG A 357 6.31 -7.42 7.15
CA ARG A 357 7.61 -6.86 7.54
C ARG A 357 7.84 -6.94 9.04
N LEU A 358 6.82 -6.59 9.85
CA LEU A 358 6.91 -6.72 11.32
C LEU A 358 7.14 -8.17 11.74
N GLU A 359 6.46 -9.11 11.09
CA GLU A 359 6.60 -10.54 11.37
C GLU A 359 7.97 -11.09 10.94
N ARG A 360 8.44 -10.76 9.72
CA ARG A 360 9.67 -11.33 9.14
C ARG A 360 10.95 -10.63 9.57
N GLU A 361 10.96 -9.29 9.56
CA GLU A 361 12.17 -8.50 9.85
C GLU A 361 12.42 -8.36 11.35
N TYR A 362 11.34 -8.33 12.16
CA TYR A 362 11.43 -8.11 13.60
C TYR A 362 11.03 -9.34 14.43
N GLY A 363 10.53 -10.42 13.79
CA GLY A 363 10.17 -11.68 14.46
C GLY A 363 8.98 -11.58 15.41
N LEU A 364 8.06 -10.64 15.16
CA LEU A 364 6.88 -10.41 15.97
C LEU A 364 5.71 -11.29 15.52
N GLU A 365 4.98 -11.88 16.47
CA GLU A 365 3.71 -12.55 16.19
C GLU A 365 2.55 -11.59 16.49
N LEU A 366 1.76 -11.25 15.47
CA LEU A 366 0.77 -10.18 15.53
C LEU A 366 -0.66 -10.68 15.30
N ILE A 367 -1.60 -10.08 16.01
CA ILE A 367 -3.04 -10.15 15.74
C ILE A 367 -3.47 -8.84 15.10
N THR A 368 -3.99 -8.91 13.89
CA THR A 368 -4.51 -7.74 13.17
C THR A 368 -6.02 -7.72 13.27
N THR A 369 -6.59 -6.55 13.66
CA THR A 369 -8.04 -6.36 13.64
C THR A 369 -8.53 -6.07 12.23
N ALA A 370 -9.85 -6.15 12.01
CA ALA A 370 -10.44 -5.76 10.73
C ALA A 370 -10.08 -4.31 10.37
N PRO A 371 -9.66 -4.06 9.12
CA PRO A 371 -9.40 -2.70 8.66
C PRO A 371 -10.68 -1.88 8.60
N THR A 372 -10.55 -0.62 8.92
CA THR A 372 -11.63 0.37 8.90
C THR A 372 -11.19 1.61 8.15
N VAL A 373 -12.15 2.34 7.59
CA VAL A 373 -11.92 3.69 7.05
C VAL A 373 -12.12 4.75 8.13
N VAL A 374 -11.71 5.97 7.85
CA VAL A 374 -12.06 7.12 8.70
C VAL A 374 -13.51 7.51 8.42
N TYR A 375 -14.31 7.63 9.46
CA TYR A 375 -15.66 8.21 9.41
C TYR A 375 -15.67 9.58 10.06
N GLU A 376 -16.47 10.50 9.55
CA GLU A 376 -16.78 11.74 10.24
C GLU A 376 -18.11 11.59 10.97
N VAL A 377 -18.12 11.88 12.26
CA VAL A 377 -19.31 11.89 13.08
C VAL A 377 -19.63 13.32 13.47
N VAL A 378 -20.80 13.79 13.04
CA VAL A 378 -21.34 15.07 13.44
C VAL A 378 -22.25 14.83 14.64
N LYS A 379 -21.88 15.37 15.80
CA LYS A 379 -22.68 15.29 17.01
C LYS A 379 -23.88 16.24 16.96
N ASN A 380 -24.86 16.02 17.84
CA ASN A 380 -26.04 16.88 17.94
C ASN A 380 -25.73 18.34 18.31
N ASP A 381 -24.59 18.61 18.94
CA ASP A 381 -24.07 19.95 19.25
C ASP A 381 -23.33 20.63 18.09
N GLY A 382 -23.15 19.93 16.98
CA GLY A 382 -22.45 20.39 15.77
C GLY A 382 -20.94 20.11 15.75
N GLU A 383 -20.39 19.50 16.80
CA GLU A 383 -18.99 19.09 16.81
C GLU A 383 -18.76 17.96 15.75
N VAL A 384 -17.72 18.10 14.94
CA VAL A 384 -17.31 17.08 13.97
C VAL A 384 -16.07 16.37 14.50
N MET A 385 -16.15 15.05 14.63
CA MET A 385 -15.03 14.21 15.05
C MET A 385 -14.72 13.13 14.01
N ALA A 386 -13.43 12.86 13.80
CA ALA A 386 -12.98 11.73 13.01
C ALA A 386 -12.99 10.46 13.88
N VAL A 387 -13.56 9.39 13.35
CA VAL A 387 -13.63 8.07 14.02
C VAL A 387 -13.04 7.03 13.09
N HIS A 388 -11.91 6.44 13.48
CA HIS A 388 -11.25 5.35 12.75
C HIS A 388 -11.31 4.02 13.51
N ASN A 389 -11.78 4.03 14.77
CA ASN A 389 -12.02 2.85 15.58
C ASN A 389 -13.53 2.71 15.86
N PRO A 390 -14.21 1.62 15.43
CA PRO A 390 -15.62 1.42 15.67
C PRO A 390 -16.02 1.45 17.15
N SER A 391 -15.10 1.11 18.07
CA SER A 391 -15.37 1.13 19.52
C SER A 391 -15.49 2.55 20.09
N GLU A 392 -14.92 3.55 19.41
CA GLU A 392 -14.93 4.96 19.79
C GLU A 392 -16.17 5.72 19.29
N LEU A 393 -17.03 5.05 18.50
CA LEU A 393 -18.24 5.67 18.01
C LEU A 393 -19.12 6.11 19.21
N PRO A 394 -19.51 7.38 19.30
CA PRO A 394 -20.36 7.90 20.37
C PRO A 394 -21.68 7.13 20.50
N ALA A 395 -22.38 7.34 21.61
CA ALA A 395 -23.71 6.78 21.78
C ALA A 395 -24.66 7.28 20.68
N SER A 396 -25.56 6.43 20.20
CA SER A 396 -26.49 6.77 19.10
C SER A 396 -27.36 7.99 19.40
N THR A 397 -27.56 8.33 20.69
CA THR A 397 -28.27 9.51 21.15
C THR A 397 -27.51 10.82 21.00
N GLU A 398 -26.18 10.76 20.84
CA GLU A 398 -25.30 11.91 20.69
C GLU A 398 -24.99 12.21 19.23
N ILE A 399 -25.22 11.23 18.34
CA ILE A 399 -24.92 11.31 16.93
C ILE A 399 -26.04 11.98 16.17
N GLY A 400 -25.73 13.09 15.50
CA GLY A 400 -26.62 13.73 14.53
C GLY A 400 -26.52 13.10 13.17
N GLU A 401 -25.30 12.87 12.67
CA GLU A 401 -25.00 12.35 11.33
C GLU A 401 -23.69 11.59 11.34
N ILE A 402 -23.61 10.51 10.55
CA ILE A 402 -22.34 9.81 10.26
C ILE A 402 -22.07 9.97 8.77
N ARG A 403 -20.85 10.39 8.45
CA ARG A 403 -20.37 10.53 7.06
C ARG A 403 -19.30 9.49 6.77
N GLU A 404 -19.41 8.85 5.62
CA GLU A 404 -18.41 7.92 5.10
C GLU A 404 -17.58 8.55 3.98
N PRO A 405 -16.31 8.15 3.82
CA PRO A 405 -15.48 8.61 2.71
C PRO A 405 -15.96 7.99 1.41
N ILE A 406 -16.17 8.84 0.41
CA ILE A 406 -16.48 8.45 -0.96
C ILE A 406 -15.24 8.64 -1.80
N ILE A 407 -14.96 7.67 -2.64
CA ILE A 407 -13.89 7.69 -3.64
C ILE A 407 -14.47 7.86 -5.05
N GLU A 408 -13.73 8.53 -5.91
CA GLU A 408 -13.92 8.47 -7.35
C GLU A 408 -13.09 7.31 -7.88
N ALA A 409 -13.76 6.28 -8.38
CA ALA A 409 -13.17 5.06 -8.90
C ALA A 409 -13.19 5.07 -10.42
N ASN A 410 -12.04 4.84 -11.06
CA ASN A 410 -11.90 4.71 -12.49
C ASN A 410 -11.56 3.26 -12.85
N ILE A 411 -12.42 2.63 -13.61
CA ILE A 411 -12.30 1.24 -14.03
C ILE A 411 -12.15 1.20 -15.54
N LEU A 412 -11.06 0.65 -16.02
CA LEU A 412 -10.85 0.42 -17.45
C LEU A 412 -11.06 -1.07 -17.73
N VAL A 413 -11.94 -1.40 -18.67
CA VAL A 413 -12.38 -2.78 -18.89
C VAL A 413 -12.78 -3.02 -20.34
N PRO A 414 -12.52 -4.22 -20.94
CA PRO A 414 -13.03 -4.60 -22.23
C PRO A 414 -14.56 -4.60 -22.28
N GLN A 415 -15.11 -4.24 -23.43
CA GLN A 415 -16.55 -4.02 -23.64
C GLN A 415 -17.43 -5.21 -23.20
N GLU A 416 -16.92 -6.44 -23.35
CA GLU A 416 -17.64 -7.68 -22.98
C GLU A 416 -17.92 -7.83 -21.47
N TYR A 417 -17.11 -7.21 -20.59
CA TYR A 417 -17.24 -7.31 -19.14
C TYR A 417 -17.97 -6.13 -18.49
N VAL A 418 -18.33 -5.09 -19.27
CA VAL A 418 -18.98 -3.86 -18.76
C VAL A 418 -20.21 -4.19 -17.89
N GLY A 419 -21.07 -5.09 -18.36
CA GLY A 419 -22.28 -5.47 -17.62
C GLY A 419 -21.99 -6.10 -16.24
N ALA A 420 -20.95 -6.95 -16.14
CA ALA A 420 -20.55 -7.57 -14.90
C ALA A 420 -19.98 -6.54 -13.91
N VAL A 421 -19.17 -5.59 -14.41
CA VAL A 421 -18.61 -4.50 -13.61
C VAL A 421 -19.69 -3.56 -13.08
N ILE A 422 -20.65 -3.17 -13.93
CA ILE A 422 -21.80 -2.35 -13.51
C ILE A 422 -22.56 -3.05 -12.36
N THR A 423 -22.84 -4.34 -12.51
CA THR A 423 -23.53 -5.11 -11.47
C THR A 423 -22.75 -5.09 -10.16
N LEU A 424 -21.43 -5.35 -10.20
CA LEU A 424 -20.56 -5.31 -9.03
C LEU A 424 -20.56 -3.92 -8.35
N CYS A 425 -20.43 -2.85 -9.13
CA CYS A 425 -20.44 -1.48 -8.60
C CYS A 425 -21.78 -1.14 -7.92
N VAL A 426 -22.91 -1.55 -8.51
CA VAL A 426 -24.24 -1.34 -7.93
C VAL A 426 -24.39 -2.12 -6.61
N GLU A 427 -23.96 -3.38 -6.55
CA GLU A 427 -23.93 -4.16 -5.30
C GLU A 427 -23.13 -3.49 -4.19
N LYS A 428 -22.08 -2.76 -4.55
CA LYS A 428 -21.21 -1.99 -3.65
C LYS A 428 -21.67 -0.53 -3.45
N ARG A 429 -22.95 -0.24 -3.68
CA ARG A 429 -23.58 1.09 -3.52
C ARG A 429 -22.97 2.18 -4.41
N GLY A 430 -22.33 1.80 -5.51
CA GLY A 430 -21.70 2.73 -6.43
C GLY A 430 -22.70 3.54 -7.26
N VAL A 431 -22.38 4.81 -7.49
CA VAL A 431 -23.11 5.71 -8.36
C VAL A 431 -22.26 5.98 -9.58
N GLN A 432 -22.75 5.60 -10.76
CA GLN A 432 -22.05 5.83 -12.03
C GLN A 432 -22.05 7.33 -12.36
N THR A 433 -20.88 7.90 -12.58
CA THR A 433 -20.71 9.31 -12.95
C THR A 433 -20.41 9.47 -14.43
N LYS A 434 -19.58 8.57 -15.00
CA LYS A 434 -19.17 8.65 -16.40
C LYS A 434 -19.01 7.26 -17.00
N MET A 435 -19.27 7.15 -18.29
CA MET A 435 -18.96 5.99 -19.11
C MET A 435 -18.45 6.50 -20.46
N GLN A 436 -17.26 6.07 -20.84
CA GLN A 436 -16.62 6.51 -22.07
C GLN A 436 -16.04 5.31 -22.80
N TYR A 437 -16.33 5.22 -24.10
CA TYR A 437 -15.74 4.21 -24.97
C TYR A 437 -14.41 4.74 -25.51
N LEU A 438 -13.34 3.99 -25.28
CA LEU A 438 -11.97 4.28 -25.70
C LEU A 438 -11.52 3.10 -26.57
N GLY A 439 -11.76 3.19 -27.87
CA GLY A 439 -11.48 2.09 -28.79
C GLY A 439 -12.21 0.80 -28.41
N ARG A 440 -11.46 -0.25 -28.00
CA ARG A 440 -12.02 -1.54 -27.53
C ARG A 440 -12.27 -1.60 -26.05
N GLN A 441 -11.78 -0.64 -25.30
CA GLN A 441 -11.97 -0.54 -23.87
C GLN A 441 -13.09 0.44 -23.51
N VAL A 442 -13.61 0.29 -22.30
CA VAL A 442 -14.59 1.21 -21.73
C VAL A 442 -14.09 1.69 -20.40
N GLN A 443 -13.99 2.99 -20.24
CA GLN A 443 -13.73 3.62 -18.96
C GLN A 443 -15.07 3.86 -18.25
N LEU A 444 -15.17 3.31 -17.04
CA LEU A 444 -16.30 3.51 -16.15
C LEU A 444 -15.83 4.31 -14.94
N SER A 445 -16.44 5.45 -14.68
CA SER A 445 -16.18 6.23 -13.48
C SER A 445 -17.36 6.10 -12.52
N TYR A 446 -17.05 5.79 -11.26
CA TYR A 446 -18.03 5.59 -10.20
C TYR A 446 -17.65 6.36 -8.95
N GLU A 447 -18.65 6.89 -8.25
CA GLU A 447 -18.51 7.24 -6.85
C GLU A 447 -18.86 6.02 -6.01
N LEU A 448 -17.90 5.56 -5.20
CA LEU A 448 -18.04 4.36 -4.36
C LEU A 448 -17.71 4.71 -2.91
N PRO A 449 -18.45 4.16 -1.93
CA PRO A 449 -18.03 4.21 -0.53
C PRO A 449 -16.73 3.42 -0.35
N MET A 450 -15.71 4.05 0.22
CA MET A 450 -14.40 3.43 0.40
C MET A 450 -14.48 2.15 1.25
N SER A 451 -15.37 2.11 2.23
CA SER A 451 -15.60 0.95 3.08
C SER A 451 -16.07 -0.31 2.32
N GLU A 452 -16.76 -0.13 1.19
CA GLU A 452 -17.22 -1.24 0.35
C GLU A 452 -16.16 -1.73 -0.65
N VAL A 453 -15.14 -0.90 -0.89
CA VAL A 453 -14.06 -1.21 -1.84
C VAL A 453 -12.91 -1.95 -1.15
N MET A 454 -12.61 -1.58 0.08
CA MET A 454 -11.42 -2.04 0.80
C MET A 454 -11.29 -3.54 0.96
N LEU A 455 -12.40 -4.27 1.19
CA LEU A 455 -12.30 -5.66 1.64
C LEU A 455 -12.15 -6.67 0.48
N ASP A 456 -13.00 -6.60 -0.52
CA ASP A 456 -13.15 -7.66 -1.52
C ASP A 456 -13.39 -7.16 -2.95
N PHE A 457 -13.56 -5.85 -3.14
CA PHE A 457 -13.95 -5.29 -4.44
C PHE A 457 -12.93 -5.59 -5.54
N PHE A 458 -11.64 -5.44 -5.25
CA PHE A 458 -10.58 -5.65 -6.22
C PHE A 458 -10.50 -7.10 -6.68
N ASP A 459 -10.59 -8.05 -5.75
CA ASP A 459 -10.56 -9.47 -6.07
C ASP A 459 -11.81 -9.90 -6.85
N ARG A 460 -12.97 -9.37 -6.47
CA ARG A 460 -14.22 -9.60 -7.20
C ARG A 460 -14.16 -8.97 -8.59
N LEU A 461 -13.62 -7.76 -8.73
CA LEU A 461 -13.44 -7.09 -10.01
C LEU A 461 -12.57 -7.95 -10.95
N LYS A 462 -11.41 -8.40 -10.47
CA LYS A 462 -10.54 -9.31 -11.21
C LYS A 462 -11.25 -10.63 -11.57
N SER A 463 -11.99 -11.20 -10.64
CA SER A 463 -12.71 -12.45 -10.87
C SER A 463 -13.77 -12.32 -11.96
N VAL A 464 -14.64 -11.30 -11.89
CA VAL A 464 -15.75 -11.11 -12.85
C VAL A 464 -15.26 -10.68 -14.25
N THR A 465 -14.06 -10.13 -14.33
CA THR A 465 -13.44 -9.69 -15.59
C THR A 465 -12.31 -10.61 -16.05
N ARG A 466 -12.09 -11.74 -15.38
CA ARG A 466 -10.98 -12.67 -15.65
C ARG A 466 -9.60 -12.02 -15.66
N GLY A 467 -9.42 -11.00 -14.84
CA GLY A 467 -8.18 -10.23 -14.73
C GLY A 467 -8.02 -9.08 -15.72
N TYR A 468 -8.97 -8.86 -16.62
CA TYR A 468 -8.86 -7.83 -17.67
C TYR A 468 -9.26 -6.41 -17.22
N ALA A 469 -9.86 -6.23 -16.05
CA ALA A 469 -10.15 -4.89 -15.56
C ALA A 469 -9.00 -4.34 -14.73
N SER A 470 -8.65 -3.10 -15.02
CA SER A 470 -7.80 -2.29 -14.16
C SER A 470 -8.62 -1.29 -13.36
N PHE A 471 -8.12 -0.95 -12.18
CA PHE A 471 -8.82 -0.12 -11.20
C PHE A 471 -7.86 0.88 -10.59
N ASP A 472 -8.28 2.14 -10.57
CA ASP A 472 -7.63 3.24 -9.88
C ASP A 472 -8.67 4.07 -9.14
N TYR A 473 -8.29 4.72 -8.04
CA TYR A 473 -9.21 5.53 -7.27
C TYR A 473 -8.55 6.71 -6.57
N GLN A 474 -9.32 7.76 -6.34
CA GLN A 474 -8.91 8.90 -5.55
C GLN A 474 -10.00 9.31 -4.55
N PRO A 475 -9.62 9.88 -3.37
CA PRO A 475 -10.60 10.42 -2.43
C PRO A 475 -11.38 11.57 -3.06
N LEU A 476 -12.69 11.59 -2.83
CA LEU A 476 -13.55 12.64 -3.38
C LEU A 476 -14.10 13.55 -2.26
N ARG A 477 -14.88 12.99 -1.33
CA ARG A 477 -15.54 13.72 -0.24
C ARG A 477 -16.02 12.79 0.86
N PHE A 478 -16.43 13.37 1.97
CA PHE A 478 -17.26 12.69 2.96
C PHE A 478 -18.75 12.91 2.65
N GLN A 479 -19.56 11.87 2.81
CA GLN A 479 -21.00 11.91 2.53
C GLN A 479 -21.80 11.26 3.65
N ALA A 480 -22.88 11.91 4.06
CA ALA A 480 -23.83 11.38 5.03
C ALA A 480 -24.43 10.06 4.57
N SER A 481 -24.44 9.07 5.45
CA SER A 481 -24.96 7.73 5.15
C SER A 481 -25.58 7.09 6.39
N PRO A 482 -26.62 6.27 6.25
CA PRO A 482 -27.28 5.60 7.37
C PRO A 482 -26.43 4.42 7.90
N LEU A 483 -25.32 4.75 8.55
CA LEU A 483 -24.36 3.81 9.10
C LEU A 483 -24.75 3.41 10.53
N VAL A 484 -24.42 2.18 10.89
CA VAL A 484 -24.65 1.63 12.24
C VAL A 484 -23.43 0.81 12.68
N ARG A 485 -23.16 0.83 14.00
CA ARG A 485 -22.16 -0.06 14.58
C ARG A 485 -22.80 -1.43 14.84
N VAL A 486 -22.16 -2.47 14.33
CA VAL A 486 -22.48 -3.87 14.61
C VAL A 486 -21.44 -4.39 15.59
N ASP A 487 -21.88 -4.75 16.78
CA ASP A 487 -21.07 -5.36 17.83
C ASP A 487 -21.16 -6.89 17.77
N VAL A 488 -20.04 -7.56 18.00
CA VAL A 488 -20.00 -9.03 18.14
C VAL A 488 -19.95 -9.40 19.62
N LEU A 489 -20.87 -10.28 20.04
CA LEU A 489 -20.91 -10.78 21.40
C LEU A 489 -20.63 -12.30 21.39
N ILE A 490 -19.73 -12.74 22.26
CA ILE A 490 -19.42 -14.15 22.49
C ILE A 490 -19.89 -14.53 23.90
N ASN A 491 -20.86 -15.39 23.99
CA ASN A 491 -21.55 -15.74 25.26
C ASN A 491 -22.18 -14.57 26.01
N GLY A 492 -22.43 -13.47 25.32
CA GLY A 492 -22.99 -12.24 25.89
C GLY A 492 -21.94 -11.16 26.18
N ASP A 493 -20.67 -11.50 26.16
CA ASP A 493 -19.58 -10.54 26.33
C ASP A 493 -19.23 -9.93 24.98
N ARG A 494 -19.13 -8.59 24.93
CA ARG A 494 -18.78 -7.86 23.72
C ARG A 494 -17.27 -7.99 23.45
N VAL A 495 -16.93 -8.28 22.20
CA VAL A 495 -15.56 -8.30 21.70
C VAL A 495 -15.35 -7.06 20.85
N ASP A 496 -14.70 -6.04 21.42
CA ASP A 496 -14.49 -4.72 20.82
C ASP A 496 -13.71 -4.78 19.51
N ALA A 497 -12.69 -5.61 19.44
CA ALA A 497 -11.85 -5.84 18.26
C ALA A 497 -12.61 -6.41 17.04
N LEU A 498 -13.83 -6.90 17.21
CA LEU A 498 -14.69 -7.45 16.16
C LEU A 498 -15.86 -6.52 15.80
N SER A 499 -15.95 -5.34 16.42
CA SER A 499 -16.97 -4.36 16.09
C SER A 499 -16.68 -3.72 14.72
N ALA A 500 -17.73 -3.48 13.92
CA ALA A 500 -17.62 -2.86 12.61
C ALA A 500 -18.70 -1.80 12.39
N ILE A 501 -18.38 -0.76 11.60
CA ILE A 501 -19.36 0.22 11.13
C ILE A 501 -19.79 -0.20 9.74
N VAL A 502 -21.09 -0.40 9.53
CA VAL A 502 -21.67 -0.90 8.28
C VAL A 502 -22.93 -0.13 7.90
N HIS A 503 -23.29 -0.14 6.63
CA HIS A 503 -24.55 0.42 6.17
C HIS A 503 -25.74 -0.35 6.79
N ARG A 504 -26.76 0.38 7.23
CA ARG A 504 -27.92 -0.19 7.94
C ARG A 504 -28.61 -1.32 7.19
N ASP A 505 -28.76 -1.17 5.88
CA ASP A 505 -29.44 -2.15 5.03
C ASP A 505 -28.65 -3.46 4.90
N HIS A 506 -27.32 -3.39 5.02
CA HIS A 506 -26.43 -4.56 4.94
C HIS A 506 -26.11 -5.14 6.32
N ALA A 507 -26.48 -4.48 7.42
CA ALA A 507 -26.07 -4.86 8.77
C ALA A 507 -26.54 -6.28 9.16
N GLU A 508 -27.75 -6.68 8.79
CA GLU A 508 -28.26 -8.03 9.11
C GLU A 508 -27.54 -9.14 8.33
N SER A 509 -27.34 -8.93 7.01
CA SER A 509 -26.65 -9.91 6.17
C SER A 509 -25.18 -10.06 6.58
N ARG A 510 -24.49 -8.97 6.84
CA ARG A 510 -23.10 -8.94 7.35
C ARG A 510 -23.00 -9.59 8.72
N GLY A 511 -23.90 -9.25 9.66
CA GLY A 511 -23.94 -9.85 10.99
C GLY A 511 -24.15 -11.36 10.94
N ARG A 512 -25.01 -11.87 10.03
CA ARG A 512 -25.24 -13.29 9.83
C ARG A 512 -24.02 -13.99 9.28
N GLN A 513 -23.44 -13.49 8.20
CA GLN A 513 -22.23 -14.05 7.59
C GLN A 513 -21.08 -14.14 8.61
N LEU A 514 -20.84 -13.04 9.36
CA LEU A 514 -19.80 -12.99 10.37
C LEU A 514 -20.02 -14.03 11.47
N THR A 515 -21.23 -14.11 12.04
CA THR A 515 -21.53 -15.08 13.11
C THR A 515 -21.44 -16.52 12.63
N GLU A 516 -21.83 -16.83 11.40
CA GLU A 516 -21.71 -18.16 10.79
C GLU A 516 -20.27 -18.57 10.56
N ARG A 517 -19.43 -17.66 10.03
CA ARG A 517 -17.99 -17.89 9.84
C ARG A 517 -17.28 -18.12 11.16
N MET A 518 -17.49 -17.24 12.12
CA MET A 518 -16.91 -17.40 13.45
C MET A 518 -17.31 -18.74 14.09
N ALA A 519 -18.55 -19.19 13.86
CA ALA A 519 -19.00 -20.48 14.36
C ALA A 519 -18.31 -21.69 13.70
N LYS A 520 -17.76 -21.53 12.49
CA LYS A 520 -16.93 -22.55 11.83
C LYS A 520 -15.50 -22.57 12.37
N ILE A 521 -14.94 -21.39 12.68
CA ILE A 521 -13.54 -21.22 13.11
C ILE A 521 -13.36 -21.49 14.60
N ILE A 522 -14.27 -20.99 15.45
CA ILE A 522 -14.16 -21.18 16.90
C ILE A 522 -14.29 -22.67 17.24
N PRO A 523 -13.28 -23.28 17.89
CA PRO A 523 -13.28 -24.69 18.20
C PRO A 523 -14.38 -25.04 19.21
N ARG A 524 -14.94 -26.26 19.07
CA ARG A 524 -15.93 -26.76 20.03
C ARG A 524 -15.34 -26.88 21.41
N GLN A 525 -15.97 -26.24 22.36
CA GLN A 525 -15.57 -26.29 23.78
C GLN A 525 -16.47 -27.25 24.59
N MET A 526 -16.19 -27.37 25.86
CA MET A 526 -16.98 -28.27 26.76
C MET A 526 -18.42 -27.77 27.00
N TYR A 527 -18.67 -26.49 26.63
CA TYR A 527 -19.97 -25.84 26.72
C TYR A 527 -20.36 -25.22 25.37
N GLU A 528 -21.60 -24.84 25.24
CA GLU A 528 -22.12 -24.17 24.04
C GLU A 528 -21.69 -22.73 24.00
N VAL A 529 -21.09 -22.29 22.88
CA VAL A 529 -20.66 -20.92 22.66
C VAL A 529 -21.69 -20.23 21.75
N ALA A 530 -22.34 -19.21 22.26
CA ALA A 530 -23.26 -18.37 21.49
C ALA A 530 -22.49 -17.19 20.91
N ILE A 531 -22.54 -17.03 19.59
CA ILE A 531 -21.97 -15.92 18.85
C ILE A 531 -23.13 -15.09 18.32
N GLN A 532 -23.13 -13.79 18.62
CA GLN A 532 -24.25 -12.89 18.30
C GLN A 532 -23.72 -11.63 17.68
N ALA A 533 -24.42 -11.11 16.67
CA ALA A 533 -24.22 -9.76 16.16
C ALA A 533 -25.37 -8.86 16.66
N ALA A 534 -25.06 -7.66 17.11
CA ALA A 534 -26.03 -6.75 17.67
C ALA A 534 -25.81 -5.30 17.21
N ILE A 535 -26.90 -4.54 17.10
CA ILE A 535 -26.89 -3.08 16.93
C ILE A 535 -27.43 -2.50 18.25
N GLY A 536 -26.55 -1.89 19.04
CA GLY A 536 -26.89 -1.48 20.39
C GLY A 536 -27.32 -2.67 21.24
N SER A 537 -28.57 -2.66 21.74
CA SER A 537 -29.16 -3.75 22.52
C SER A 537 -29.87 -4.81 21.66
N LYS A 538 -30.11 -4.56 20.37
CA LYS A 538 -30.88 -5.45 19.49
C LYS A 538 -29.97 -6.46 18.83
N ILE A 539 -30.19 -7.76 19.11
CA ILE A 539 -29.52 -8.86 18.42
C ILE A 539 -30.12 -9.00 17.01
N ILE A 540 -29.27 -8.93 15.97
CA ILE A 540 -29.66 -9.01 14.57
C ILE A 540 -29.33 -10.38 13.94
N ALA A 541 -28.29 -11.08 14.47
CA ALA A 541 -27.92 -12.42 14.03
C ALA A 541 -27.38 -13.25 15.18
N ARG A 542 -27.50 -14.57 15.08
CA ARG A 542 -26.98 -15.51 16.09
C ARG A 542 -26.57 -16.82 15.46
N SER A 543 -25.38 -17.29 15.80
CA SER A 543 -24.89 -18.63 15.51
C SER A 543 -24.41 -19.31 16.80
N THR A 544 -24.33 -20.63 16.80
CA THR A 544 -24.00 -21.38 18.01
C THR A 544 -23.01 -22.49 17.71
N VAL A 545 -21.86 -22.47 18.38
CA VAL A 545 -20.88 -23.57 18.38
C VAL A 545 -21.33 -24.61 19.40
N LYS A 546 -21.71 -25.81 18.91
CA LYS A 546 -22.20 -26.90 19.79
C LYS A 546 -21.10 -27.41 20.70
N ALA A 547 -21.43 -27.64 21.97
CA ALA A 547 -20.50 -28.21 22.95
C ALA A 547 -19.97 -29.58 22.52
N MET A 548 -18.72 -29.88 22.85
CA MET A 548 -18.20 -31.24 22.76
C MET A 548 -19.06 -32.19 23.60
N ARG A 549 -19.52 -33.29 22.98
CA ARG A 549 -20.30 -34.31 23.68
C ARG A 549 -19.38 -35.48 24.05
N LYS A 550 -19.12 -35.64 25.33
CA LYS A 550 -18.59 -36.91 25.84
C LYS A 550 -19.74 -37.92 25.82
N ASN A 551 -19.56 -39.07 25.18
CA ASN A 551 -20.59 -40.13 25.19
C ASN A 551 -20.67 -40.77 26.58
N VAL A 552 -21.43 -40.12 27.48
CA VAL A 552 -21.63 -40.62 28.87
C VAL A 552 -22.49 -41.86 28.92
N LEU A 553 -23.14 -42.21 27.81
CA LEU A 553 -24.00 -43.40 27.68
C LEU A 553 -23.25 -44.63 27.17
N ALA A 554 -22.02 -44.51 26.68
CA ALA A 554 -21.23 -45.59 26.09
C ALA A 554 -21.01 -46.78 27.07
N LYS A 555 -21.02 -46.50 28.38
CA LYS A 555 -20.89 -47.53 29.42
C LYS A 555 -22.22 -47.96 30.04
N CYS A 556 -23.36 -47.53 29.50
CA CYS A 556 -24.67 -47.92 29.98
C CYS A 556 -25.18 -49.14 29.17
N TYR A 557 -24.85 -50.33 29.64
CA TYR A 557 -25.42 -51.57 29.14
C TYR A 557 -26.82 -51.77 29.73
N GLY A 558 -27.84 -51.99 28.87
CA GLY A 558 -29.22 -52.26 29.25
C GLY A 558 -30.19 -51.09 29.15
N GLY A 559 -31.50 -51.41 29.19
CA GLY A 559 -32.62 -50.47 28.90
C GLY A 559 -33.00 -49.49 30.00
N ASP A 560 -32.11 -49.20 30.98
CA ASP A 560 -32.41 -48.25 32.07
C ASP A 560 -32.51 -46.81 31.57
N VAL A 561 -33.69 -46.40 31.17
CA VAL A 561 -34.03 -45.08 30.65
C VAL A 561 -33.83 -43.99 31.72
N SER A 562 -34.11 -44.31 32.99
CA SER A 562 -34.01 -43.36 34.10
C SER A 562 -32.55 -42.98 34.39
N ARG A 563 -31.65 -43.96 34.36
CA ARG A 563 -30.19 -43.72 34.53
C ARG A 563 -29.60 -42.95 33.38
N LYS A 564 -30.00 -43.25 32.15
CA LYS A 564 -29.59 -42.49 30.96
C LYS A 564 -30.02 -41.04 31.06
N ARG A 565 -31.26 -40.76 31.47
CA ARG A 565 -31.79 -39.42 31.65
C ARG A 565 -31.06 -38.66 32.74
N LYS A 566 -30.80 -39.22 33.91
CA LYS A 566 -30.02 -38.62 35.00
C LYS A 566 -28.59 -38.28 34.59
N LEU A 567 -27.91 -39.12 33.81
CA LEU A 567 -26.58 -38.88 33.32
C LEU A 567 -26.55 -37.70 32.31
N LEU A 568 -27.54 -37.61 31.43
CA LEU A 568 -27.69 -36.50 30.50
C LEU A 568 -27.99 -35.17 31.21
N GLU A 569 -28.85 -35.23 32.26
CA GLU A 569 -29.15 -34.04 33.09
C GLU A 569 -27.95 -33.58 33.90
N LYS A 570 -27.16 -34.49 34.50
CA LYS A 570 -25.88 -34.16 35.13
C LYS A 570 -24.87 -33.54 34.16
N GLN A 571 -24.78 -34.09 32.94
CA GLN A 571 -23.91 -33.52 31.91
C GLN A 571 -24.34 -32.11 31.52
N LYS A 572 -25.67 -31.89 31.35
CA LYS A 572 -26.22 -30.56 31.04
C LYS A 572 -25.99 -29.56 32.17
N ALA A 573 -26.15 -29.94 33.42
CA ALA A 573 -25.87 -29.10 34.59
C ALA A 573 -24.37 -28.77 34.73
N GLY A 574 -23.49 -29.76 34.49
CA GLY A 574 -22.05 -29.58 34.48
C GLY A 574 -21.58 -28.57 33.40
N LYS A 575 -22.13 -28.69 32.20
CA LYS A 575 -21.85 -27.73 31.10
C LYS A 575 -22.35 -26.32 31.41
N LYS A 576 -23.49 -26.17 32.06
CA LYS A 576 -24.03 -24.88 32.50
C LYS A 576 -23.10 -24.19 33.52
N ARG A 577 -22.52 -24.99 34.47
CA ARG A 577 -21.55 -24.47 35.44
C ARG A 577 -20.24 -24.08 34.77
N MET A 578 -19.70 -24.86 33.83
CA MET A 578 -18.48 -24.53 33.09
C MET A 578 -18.65 -23.25 32.27
N LYS A 579 -19.82 -23.03 31.66
CA LYS A 579 -20.11 -21.80 30.93
C LYS A 579 -20.06 -20.55 31.81
N SER A 580 -20.38 -20.64 33.09
CA SER A 580 -20.36 -19.50 34.02
C SER A 580 -18.96 -19.17 34.56
N ILE A 581 -17.95 -20.02 34.32
CA ILE A 581 -16.59 -19.88 34.87
C ILE A 581 -15.53 -19.77 33.74
N GLY A 582 -15.83 -20.34 32.55
CA GLY A 582 -14.87 -20.44 31.46
C GLY A 582 -14.86 -19.22 30.55
N ARG A 583 -13.68 -18.69 30.26
CA ARG A 583 -13.48 -17.76 29.13
C ARG A 583 -13.46 -18.58 27.83
N VAL A 584 -13.95 -17.96 26.73
CA VAL A 584 -13.91 -18.58 25.40
C VAL A 584 -12.57 -18.22 24.78
N ASP A 585 -11.79 -19.23 24.41
CA ASP A 585 -10.61 -19.01 23.58
C ASP A 585 -11.07 -18.69 22.16
N VAL A 586 -10.74 -17.48 21.70
CA VAL A 586 -11.02 -17.00 20.34
C VAL A 586 -9.70 -17.09 19.56
N PRO A 587 -9.60 -17.98 18.57
CA PRO A 587 -8.38 -18.12 17.79
C PRO A 587 -8.15 -16.88 16.90
N GLN A 588 -6.91 -16.64 16.51
CA GLN A 588 -6.51 -15.49 15.68
C GLN A 588 -7.30 -15.41 14.37
N GLU A 589 -7.56 -16.56 13.76
CA GLU A 589 -8.30 -16.67 12.50
C GLU A 589 -9.74 -16.14 12.62
N ALA A 590 -10.31 -16.10 13.84
CA ALA A 590 -11.65 -15.52 14.05
C ALA A 590 -11.65 -14.00 13.88
N PHE A 591 -10.54 -13.31 14.16
CA PHE A 591 -10.38 -11.87 13.91
C PHE A 591 -10.21 -11.60 12.41
N LEU A 592 -9.54 -12.48 11.70
CA LEU A 592 -9.38 -12.45 10.24
C LEU A 592 -10.67 -12.80 9.50
N ALA A 593 -11.59 -13.55 10.12
CA ALA A 593 -12.89 -13.92 9.52
C ALA A 593 -13.77 -12.72 9.17
N VAL A 594 -13.49 -11.55 9.77
CA VAL A 594 -14.15 -10.28 9.43
C VAL A 594 -13.69 -9.77 8.07
N LEU A 595 -12.46 -10.11 7.66
CA LEU A 595 -11.83 -9.67 6.42
C LEU A 595 -12.36 -10.41 5.18
N SER A 596 -12.64 -11.69 5.31
CA SER A 596 -13.03 -12.55 4.20
C SER A 596 -14.56 -12.63 4.06
N VAL A 597 -15.18 -11.79 3.24
CA VAL A 597 -16.65 -11.69 3.17
C VAL A 597 -17.29 -12.67 2.20
N ASP A 598 -16.60 -13.26 1.22
CA ASP A 598 -17.27 -13.91 0.07
C ASP A 598 -16.76 -15.29 -0.42
N ASP A 599 -16.05 -16.11 0.36
CA ASP A 599 -15.54 -17.39 -0.16
C ASP A 599 -16.49 -18.61 -0.06
N ASP A 600 -17.75 -18.45 0.33
CA ASP A 600 -18.68 -19.57 0.55
C ASP A 600 -19.72 -19.83 -0.58
N ASN A 601 -19.53 -19.31 -1.80
CA ASN A 601 -20.34 -19.66 -2.97
C ASN A 601 -19.49 -20.39 -4.05
N LYS A 602 -18.92 -21.53 -3.71
CA LYS A 602 -18.53 -22.60 -4.64
C LYS A 602 -19.19 -23.90 -4.26
#